data_3172841a5a81c18c5b0805b2ae56623d
#
_entry.id   3172841a5a81c18c5b0805b2ae56623d
#
_cell.length_a   1.000
_cell.length_b   1.000
_cell.length_c   1.000
_cell.angle_alpha   90.00
_cell.angle_beta   90.00
_cell.angle_gamma   90.00
#
_symmetry.space_group_name_H-M   'P 1'
#
loop_
_entity.id
_entity.type
_entity.pdbx_description
1 polymer ?
#
loop_
_entity_poly.entity_id
_entity_poly.type
_entity_poly.pdbx_seq_one_letter_code
_entity_poly.pdbx_strand_id
1 'polypeptide(L)'
;MEYTALIFDDCQDETDSYENLVDTINVYKNDPMCKQIVVSCTAEWLLRLAHSPISKVLLVQMANTPYVALLNGLKAVSMENVLVNGLSNVPTNEDIQKILSSLSQYPAIYMNKDLQAFDTRLLMFSLQVAIEQNLAIDTYAQAVEALG
;
A
#
# COMPACT_ATOMS: atom_id res chain seq x y z
N MET A 1 -9.72 -10.17 10.60
CA MET A 1 -8.48 -10.43 9.83
C MET A 1 -7.51 -9.31 10.08
N GLU A 2 -6.37 -9.62 10.67
CA GLU A 2 -5.31 -8.63 10.91
C GLU A 2 -4.52 -8.36 9.63
N TYR A 3 -4.08 -7.12 9.44
CA TYR A 3 -3.42 -6.71 8.22
C TYR A 3 -2.48 -5.54 8.43
N THR A 4 -1.62 -5.29 7.45
CA THR A 4 -0.83 -4.07 7.33
C THR A 4 -1.45 -3.18 6.25
N ALA A 5 -1.56 -1.89 6.52
CA ALA A 5 -1.87 -0.90 5.51
C ALA A 5 -0.57 -0.34 4.93
N LEU A 6 -0.38 -0.46 3.62
CA LEU A 6 0.73 0.14 2.91
C LEU A 6 0.21 1.32 2.10
N ILE A 7 0.54 2.52 2.56
CA ILE A 7 0.14 3.76 1.90
C ILE A 7 1.28 4.15 0.96
N PHE A 8 0.97 4.21 -0.32
CA PHE A 8 1.97 4.32 -1.37
C PHE A 8 1.63 5.44 -2.33
N ASP A 9 2.55 6.41 -2.46
CA ASP A 9 2.45 7.46 -3.46
C ASP A 9 3.29 7.05 -4.68
N ASP A 10 2.62 6.80 -5.81
CA ASP A 10 3.30 6.45 -7.06
C ASP A 10 3.72 7.68 -7.88
N CYS A 11 3.46 8.88 -7.36
CA CYS A 11 3.79 10.16 -8.00
C CYS A 11 3.16 10.36 -9.38
N GLN A 12 2.11 9.62 -9.71
CA GLN A 12 1.47 9.70 -11.03
C GLN A 12 0.22 10.57 -11.04
N ASP A 13 -0.31 10.91 -9.87
CA ASP A 13 -1.54 11.68 -9.74
C ASP A 13 -1.26 13.01 -9.05
N GLU A 14 -1.52 14.11 -9.77
CA GLU A 14 -1.34 15.48 -9.24
C GLU A 14 -2.36 15.84 -8.16
N THR A 15 -3.42 15.04 -8.02
CA THR A 15 -4.43 15.25 -6.97
C THR A 15 -3.98 14.72 -5.61
N ASP A 16 -2.88 13.95 -5.57
CA ASP A 16 -2.32 13.46 -4.33
C ASP A 16 -1.90 14.64 -3.45
N SER A 17 -2.30 14.61 -2.17
CA SER A 17 -2.02 15.69 -1.24
C SER A 17 -1.56 15.14 0.11
N TYR A 18 -0.82 15.99 0.82
CA TYR A 18 -0.41 15.67 2.19
C TYR A 18 -1.62 15.51 3.12
N GLU A 19 -2.68 16.28 2.90
CA GLU A 19 -3.91 16.15 3.68
C GLU A 19 -4.55 14.78 3.48
N ASN A 20 -4.61 14.30 2.24
CA ASN A 20 -5.12 12.96 1.95
C ASN A 20 -4.26 11.89 2.62
N LEU A 21 -2.95 12.07 2.65
CA LEU A 21 -2.04 11.15 3.33
C LEU A 21 -2.36 11.08 4.83
N VAL A 22 -2.47 12.22 5.49
CA VAL A 22 -2.77 12.28 6.92
C VAL A 22 -4.14 11.67 7.23
N ASP A 23 -5.16 12.01 6.42
CA ASP A 23 -6.51 11.47 6.60
C ASP A 23 -6.54 9.96 6.40
N THR A 24 -5.81 9.45 5.41
CA THR A 24 -5.70 8.01 5.16
C THR A 24 -5.01 7.30 6.31
N ILE A 25 -3.93 7.86 6.84
CA ILE A 25 -3.25 7.31 8.03
C ILE A 25 -4.22 7.22 9.20
N ASN A 26 -5.02 8.27 9.42
CA ASN A 26 -5.96 8.30 10.53
C ASN A 26 -7.06 7.25 10.40
N VAL A 27 -7.53 6.96 9.20
CA VAL A 27 -8.51 5.89 8.97
C VAL A 27 -7.95 4.54 9.45
N TYR A 28 -6.73 4.21 9.05
CA TYR A 28 -6.10 2.94 9.44
C TYR A 28 -5.67 2.92 10.90
N LYS A 29 -5.22 4.05 11.42
CA LYS A 29 -4.85 4.16 12.84
C LYS A 29 -6.02 3.80 13.76
N ASN A 30 -7.23 4.15 13.36
CA ASN A 30 -8.44 3.90 14.15
C ASN A 30 -9.02 2.50 13.95
N ASP A 31 -8.48 1.70 13.04
CA ASP A 31 -8.92 0.33 12.83
C ASP A 31 -8.10 -0.63 13.71
N PRO A 32 -8.73 -1.31 14.69
CA PRO A 32 -8.02 -2.23 15.57
C PRO A 32 -7.43 -3.45 14.87
N MET A 33 -7.92 -3.81 13.69
CA MET A 33 -7.38 -4.91 12.89
C MET A 33 -6.16 -4.51 12.09
N CYS A 34 -5.92 -3.23 11.91
CA CYS A 34 -4.71 -2.73 11.27
C CYS A 34 -3.56 -2.73 12.29
N LYS A 35 -2.63 -3.66 12.15
CA LYS A 35 -1.54 -3.85 13.12
C LYS A 35 -0.30 -3.02 12.80
N GLN A 36 -0.19 -2.55 11.56
CA GLN A 36 0.96 -1.79 11.11
C GLN A 36 0.55 -0.88 9.96
N ILE A 37 1.11 0.31 9.91
CA ILE A 37 0.93 1.24 8.79
C ILE A 37 2.33 1.52 8.23
N VAL A 38 2.56 1.16 6.98
CA VAL A 38 3.80 1.48 6.26
C VAL A 38 3.49 2.60 5.29
N VAL A 39 4.23 3.69 5.37
CA VAL A 39 4.06 4.84 4.48
C VAL A 39 5.29 4.96 3.59
N SER A 40 5.11 4.79 2.28
CA SER A 40 6.16 4.96 1.28
C SER A 40 5.85 6.23 0.49
N CYS A 41 6.65 7.27 0.69
CA CYS A 41 6.42 8.57 0.07
C CYS A 41 7.71 9.36 -0.10
N THR A 42 7.61 10.58 -0.62
CA THR A 42 8.77 11.45 -0.85
C THR A 42 9.45 11.84 0.45
N ALA A 43 10.73 12.20 0.35
CA ALA A 43 11.49 12.64 1.52
C ALA A 43 10.87 13.86 2.21
N GLU A 44 10.29 14.78 1.45
CA GLU A 44 9.61 15.95 1.99
C GLU A 44 8.47 15.55 2.95
N TRP A 45 7.61 14.65 2.52
CA TRP A 45 6.49 14.18 3.33
C TRP A 45 6.95 13.33 4.50
N LEU A 46 8.01 12.53 4.32
CA LEU A 46 8.58 11.77 5.42
C LEU A 46 9.07 12.68 6.54
N LEU A 47 9.74 13.78 6.21
CA LEU A 47 10.20 14.75 7.19
C LEU A 47 9.04 15.39 7.94
N ARG A 48 7.96 15.75 7.24
CA ARG A 48 6.77 16.32 7.87
C ARG A 48 6.12 15.33 8.83
N LEU A 49 5.98 14.06 8.42
CA LEU A 49 5.41 13.03 9.27
C LEU A 49 6.29 12.72 10.48
N ALA A 50 7.61 12.78 10.32
CA ALA A 50 8.55 12.50 11.41
C ALA A 50 8.47 13.54 12.54
N HIS A 51 8.02 14.77 12.26
CA HIS A 51 7.82 15.80 13.29
C HIS A 51 6.62 15.52 14.20
N SER A 52 5.69 14.66 13.78
CA SER A 52 4.51 14.28 14.55
C SER A 52 4.34 12.77 14.50
N PRO A 53 5.21 12.01 15.18
CA PRO A 53 5.18 10.55 15.06
C PRO A 53 3.85 9.97 15.55
N ILE A 54 3.36 8.97 14.79
CA ILE A 54 2.12 8.27 15.06
C ILE A 54 2.47 6.83 15.40
N SER A 55 1.84 6.27 16.45
CA SER A 55 2.07 4.87 16.83
C SER A 55 1.73 3.92 15.69
N LYS A 56 2.44 2.80 15.59
CA LYS A 56 2.35 1.75 14.57
C LYS A 56 2.64 2.19 13.12
N VAL A 57 3.08 3.41 12.90
CA VAL A 57 3.48 3.90 11.58
C VAL A 57 4.97 3.70 11.36
N LEU A 58 5.33 3.08 10.24
CA LEU A 58 6.71 2.93 9.77
C LEU A 58 6.89 3.70 8.47
N LEU A 59 7.87 4.59 8.43
CA LEU A 59 8.13 5.44 7.27
C LEU A 59 9.21 4.83 6.38
N VAL A 60 8.96 4.79 5.07
CA VAL A 60 9.89 4.28 4.07
C VAL A 60 10.03 5.31 2.97
N GLN A 61 11.26 5.71 2.66
CA GLN A 61 11.49 6.63 1.54
C GLN A 61 11.33 5.87 0.22
N MET A 62 10.57 6.47 -0.70
CA MET A 62 10.34 5.85 -1.99
C MET A 62 11.62 5.85 -2.85
N ALA A 63 11.77 4.82 -3.69
CA ALA A 63 12.84 4.71 -4.66
C ALA A 63 12.48 5.45 -5.95
N ASN A 64 13.43 5.48 -6.91
CA ASN A 64 13.26 6.22 -8.15
C ASN A 64 12.20 5.63 -9.09
N THR A 65 11.95 4.33 -9.02
CA THR A 65 10.92 3.68 -9.82
C THR A 65 9.77 3.22 -8.93
N PRO A 66 8.50 3.42 -9.35
CA PRO A 66 7.34 3.12 -8.50
C PRO A 66 7.28 1.68 -8.00
N TYR A 67 7.58 0.71 -8.86
CA TYR A 67 7.48 -0.70 -8.47
C TYR A 67 8.59 -1.13 -7.51
N VAL A 68 9.80 -0.58 -7.66
CA VAL A 68 10.88 -0.81 -6.70
C VAL A 68 10.55 -0.15 -5.37
N ALA A 69 9.97 1.04 -5.39
CA ALA A 69 9.50 1.72 -4.17
C ALA A 69 8.44 0.90 -3.44
N LEU A 70 7.48 0.36 -4.18
CA LEU A 70 6.45 -0.50 -3.61
C LEU A 70 7.05 -1.77 -3.01
N LEU A 71 7.97 -2.42 -3.72
CA LEU A 71 8.64 -3.62 -3.22
C LEU A 71 9.42 -3.32 -1.93
N ASN A 72 10.10 -2.18 -1.86
CA ASN A 72 10.82 -1.77 -0.66
C ASN A 72 9.86 -1.55 0.52
N GLY A 73 8.69 -0.96 0.26
CA GLY A 73 7.65 -0.83 1.27
C GLY A 73 7.16 -2.19 1.76
N LEU A 74 6.95 -3.13 0.85
CA LEU A 74 6.51 -4.49 1.19
C LEU A 74 7.50 -5.24 2.06
N LYS A 75 8.79 -4.99 1.92
CA LYS A 75 9.81 -5.62 2.77
C LYS A 75 9.67 -5.22 4.23
N ALA A 76 9.02 -4.09 4.52
CA ALA A 76 8.74 -3.63 5.87
C ALA A 76 7.42 -4.18 6.42
N VAL A 77 6.59 -4.78 5.58
CA VAL A 77 5.27 -5.31 5.99
C VAL A 77 5.45 -6.57 6.83
N SER A 78 4.83 -6.59 8.01
CA SER A 78 4.95 -7.70 8.97
C SER A 78 3.78 -8.68 8.92
N MET A 79 2.64 -8.29 8.37
CA MET A 79 1.44 -9.12 8.34
C MET A 79 1.34 -9.92 7.03
N GLU A 80 0.58 -11.03 7.07
CA GLU A 80 0.36 -11.87 5.89
C GLU A 80 -0.57 -11.21 4.87
N ASN A 81 -1.40 -10.26 5.31
CA ASN A 81 -2.33 -9.54 4.46
C ASN A 81 -1.94 -8.08 4.41
N VAL A 82 -1.97 -7.49 3.22
CA VAL A 82 -1.64 -6.10 3.01
C VAL A 82 -2.71 -5.40 2.19
N LEU A 83 -3.13 -4.22 2.67
CA LEU A 83 -3.95 -3.29 1.91
C LEU A 83 -3.02 -2.23 1.32
N VAL A 84 -3.00 -2.11 0.00
CA VAL A 84 -2.22 -1.08 -0.69
C VAL A 84 -3.16 0.05 -1.03
N ASN A 85 -2.90 1.23 -0.48
CA ASN A 85 -3.75 2.40 -0.61
C ASN A 85 -2.97 3.53 -1.29
N GLY A 86 -3.52 4.06 -2.39
CA GLY A 86 -3.01 5.26 -3.03
C GLY A 86 -3.47 6.52 -2.29
N LEU A 87 -3.16 7.69 -2.86
CA LEU A 87 -3.42 8.97 -2.19
C LEU A 87 -4.46 9.86 -2.87
N SER A 88 -5.04 9.40 -3.99
CA SER A 88 -6.04 10.20 -4.72
C SER A 88 -7.35 10.33 -3.95
N ASN A 89 -7.71 9.32 -3.18
CA ASN A 89 -8.94 9.30 -2.39
C ASN A 89 -8.70 8.67 -1.02
N VAL A 90 -9.30 9.26 0.00
CA VAL A 90 -9.28 8.69 1.35
C VAL A 90 -10.30 7.55 1.42
N PRO A 91 -9.91 6.33 1.85
CA PRO A 91 -10.84 5.20 1.91
C PRO A 91 -11.83 5.38 3.04
N THR A 92 -13.01 4.75 2.90
CA THR A 92 -13.97 4.65 4.00
C THR A 92 -13.72 3.35 4.77
N ASN A 93 -14.12 3.33 6.04
CA ASN A 93 -14.02 2.12 6.85
C ASN A 93 -14.86 0.98 6.25
N GLU A 94 -16.01 1.30 5.66
CA GLU A 94 -16.86 0.33 4.99
C GLU A 94 -16.14 -0.34 3.82
N ASP A 95 -15.46 0.44 2.97
CA ASP A 95 -14.68 -0.09 1.86
C ASP A 95 -13.56 -1.02 2.34
N ILE A 96 -12.88 -0.64 3.40
CA ILE A 96 -11.80 -1.44 3.99
C ILE A 96 -12.35 -2.79 4.47
N GLN A 97 -13.45 -2.80 5.20
CA GLN A 97 -14.04 -4.04 5.70
C GLN A 97 -14.53 -4.93 4.57
N LYS A 98 -15.09 -4.33 3.52
CA LYS A 98 -15.58 -5.06 2.36
C LYS A 98 -14.45 -5.76 1.60
N ILE A 99 -13.33 -5.06 1.36
CA ILE A 99 -12.19 -5.64 0.65
C ILE A 99 -11.52 -6.74 1.49
N LEU A 100 -11.42 -6.57 2.80
CA LEU A 100 -10.86 -7.58 3.69
C LEU A 100 -11.70 -8.85 3.72
N SER A 101 -13.01 -8.71 3.69
CA SER A 101 -13.92 -9.88 3.62
C SER A 101 -13.68 -10.68 2.34
N SER A 102 -13.42 -10.00 1.21
CA SER A 102 -13.15 -10.66 -0.06
C SER A 102 -11.76 -11.33 -0.05
N LEU A 103 -10.79 -10.75 0.65
CA LEU A 103 -9.43 -11.29 0.71
C LEU A 103 -9.38 -12.67 1.39
N SER A 104 -10.36 -13.01 2.22
CA SER A 104 -10.44 -14.34 2.83
C SER A 104 -10.67 -15.45 1.80
N GLN A 105 -11.16 -15.10 0.60
CA GLN A 105 -11.49 -16.06 -0.46
C GLN A 105 -10.50 -16.01 -1.64
N TYR A 106 -9.87 -14.86 -1.85
CA TYR A 106 -8.97 -14.64 -2.99
C TYR A 106 -7.67 -13.99 -2.51
N PRO A 107 -6.51 -14.38 -3.06
CA PRO A 107 -5.22 -13.82 -2.62
C PRO A 107 -4.93 -12.41 -3.14
N ALA A 108 -5.79 -11.89 -4.04
CA ALA A 108 -5.65 -10.54 -4.59
C ALA A 108 -7.03 -9.99 -4.91
N ILE A 109 -7.31 -8.78 -4.42
CA ILE A 109 -8.59 -8.10 -4.63
C ILE A 109 -8.32 -6.68 -5.12
N TYR A 110 -8.94 -6.31 -6.22
CA TYR A 110 -8.93 -4.95 -6.75
C TYR A 110 -10.30 -4.31 -6.52
N MET A 111 -10.36 -3.22 -5.78
CA MET A 111 -11.58 -2.43 -5.62
C MET A 111 -11.56 -1.22 -6.54
N ASN A 112 -10.48 -0.45 -6.51
CA ASN A 112 -10.22 0.68 -7.40
C ASN A 112 -8.70 0.96 -7.38
N LYS A 113 -8.25 1.96 -8.16
CA LYS A 113 -6.81 2.27 -8.25
C LYS A 113 -6.18 2.66 -6.91
N ASP A 114 -6.96 3.14 -5.95
CA ASP A 114 -6.47 3.59 -4.66
C ASP A 114 -6.63 2.56 -3.54
N LEU A 115 -7.35 1.45 -3.78
CA LEU A 115 -7.57 0.47 -2.74
C LEU A 115 -7.55 -0.94 -3.31
N GLN A 116 -6.51 -1.68 -2.97
CA GLN A 116 -6.29 -3.06 -3.39
C GLN A 116 -5.77 -3.86 -2.20
N ALA A 117 -6.05 -5.15 -2.19
CA ALA A 117 -5.63 -6.03 -1.10
C ALA A 117 -4.98 -7.28 -1.65
N PHE A 118 -3.95 -7.77 -0.95
CA PHE A 118 -3.15 -8.90 -1.41
C PHE A 118 -2.70 -9.77 -0.25
N ASP A 119 -2.46 -11.06 -0.55
CA ASP A 119 -1.51 -11.82 0.22
C ASP A 119 -0.13 -11.16 0.05
N THR A 120 0.51 -10.82 1.14
CA THR A 120 1.77 -10.05 1.10
C THR A 120 2.86 -10.79 0.32
N ARG A 121 3.00 -12.10 0.52
CA ARG A 121 4.04 -12.89 -0.15
C ARG A 121 3.79 -12.96 -1.65
N LEU A 122 2.53 -13.13 -2.04
CA LEU A 122 2.17 -13.18 -3.46
C LEU A 122 2.51 -11.88 -4.16
N LEU A 123 2.12 -10.75 -3.60
CA LEU A 123 2.42 -9.43 -4.19
C LEU A 123 3.94 -9.20 -4.28
N MET A 124 4.67 -9.49 -3.19
CA MET A 124 6.11 -9.31 -3.16
C MET A 124 6.81 -10.16 -4.23
N PHE A 125 6.47 -11.44 -4.32
CA PHE A 125 7.04 -12.34 -5.32
C PHE A 125 6.71 -11.89 -6.73
N SER A 126 5.46 -11.49 -6.99
CA SER A 126 5.03 -11.03 -8.30
C SER A 126 5.80 -9.80 -8.77
N LEU A 127 6.02 -8.83 -7.87
CA LEU A 127 6.79 -7.63 -8.17
C LEU A 127 8.27 -7.96 -8.41
N GLN A 128 8.85 -8.86 -7.63
CA GLN A 128 10.24 -9.28 -7.83
C GLN A 128 10.44 -9.89 -9.21
N VAL A 129 9.53 -10.78 -9.62
CA VAL A 129 9.58 -11.41 -10.95
C VAL A 129 9.41 -10.36 -12.05
N ALA A 130 8.45 -9.45 -11.91
CA ALA A 130 8.21 -8.41 -12.90
C ALA A 130 9.42 -7.48 -13.07
N ILE A 131 10.08 -7.11 -11.98
CA ILE A 131 11.26 -6.26 -12.01
C ILE A 131 12.45 -7.01 -12.64
N GLU A 132 12.70 -8.25 -12.22
CA GLU A 132 13.83 -9.05 -12.72
C GLU A 132 13.71 -9.37 -14.20
N GLN A 133 12.48 -9.63 -14.68
CA GLN A 133 12.20 -9.94 -16.07
C GLN A 133 11.92 -8.70 -16.92
N ASN A 134 11.96 -7.51 -16.31
CA ASN A 134 11.69 -6.23 -16.96
C ASN A 134 10.36 -6.25 -17.72
N LEU A 135 9.33 -6.77 -17.08
CA LEU A 135 7.98 -6.83 -17.65
C LEU A 135 7.37 -5.43 -17.74
N ALA A 136 6.68 -5.17 -18.85
CA ALA A 136 5.94 -3.92 -19.02
C ALA A 136 4.60 -4.05 -18.29
N ILE A 137 4.50 -3.47 -17.10
CA ILE A 137 3.28 -3.46 -16.31
C ILE A 137 2.93 -2.02 -15.93
N ASP A 138 1.63 -1.68 -15.98
CA ASP A 138 1.15 -0.35 -15.61
C ASP A 138 0.69 -0.30 -14.15
N THR A 139 0.33 -1.45 -13.57
CA THR A 139 -0.12 -1.53 -12.18
C THR A 139 0.49 -2.77 -11.51
N TYR A 140 0.60 -2.73 -10.18
CA TYR A 140 1.07 -3.88 -9.42
C TYR A 140 0.07 -5.06 -9.47
N ALA A 141 -1.21 -4.80 -9.71
CA ALA A 141 -2.19 -5.87 -9.95
C ALA A 141 -1.83 -6.68 -11.18
N GLN A 142 -1.32 -6.03 -12.24
CA GLN A 142 -0.87 -6.72 -13.45
C GLN A 142 0.31 -7.65 -13.17
N ALA A 143 1.18 -7.28 -12.23
CA ALA A 143 2.29 -8.15 -11.85
C ALA A 143 1.77 -9.48 -11.27
N VAL A 144 0.71 -9.43 -10.47
CA VAL A 144 0.08 -10.63 -9.92
C VAL A 144 -0.58 -11.45 -11.02
N GLU A 145 -1.32 -10.79 -11.92
CA GLU A 145 -1.98 -11.46 -13.05
C GLU A 145 -0.99 -12.16 -13.98
N ALA A 146 0.19 -11.59 -14.19
CA ALA A 146 1.21 -12.15 -15.08
C ALA A 146 1.76 -13.49 -14.58
N LEU A 147 1.64 -13.80 -13.29
CA LEU A 147 2.07 -15.08 -12.73
C LEU A 147 1.01 -16.17 -12.78
N GLY A 148 -0.18 -15.80 -13.10
CA GLY A 148 -1.18 -16.78 -13.17
C GLY A 148 -2.52 -16.64 -12.96
#